data_d84d1cd637b87812eea45deca0328a5f
#
_entry.id   d84d1cd637b87812eea45deca0328a5f
#
_cell.length_a   1.000
_cell.length_b   1.000
_cell.length_c   1.000
_cell.angle_alpha   90.00
_cell.angle_beta   90.00
_cell.angle_gamma   90.00
#
_symmetry.space_group_name_H-M   'P 1'
#
loop_
_entity.id
_entity.type
_entity.pdbx_description
1 polymer ?
#
loop_
_entity_poly.entity_id
_entity_poly.type
_entity_poly.pdbx_seq_one_letter_code
_entity_poly.pdbx_strand_id
1 'polypeptide(L)'
;SLGGLLDWKTRPEVETEITAIRSGSKQRMVFRLANGQIWMQSSPRALPFKAGDKVTIKSGRVGGFIMRSASGTSSRVTLIEG
;
A
#
# COMPACT_ATOMS: atom_id res chain seq x y z
N SER A 1 -19.02 -2.34 -14.34
CA SER A 1 -19.60 -1.26 -15.14
C SER A 1 -18.51 -0.43 -15.79
N LEU A 2 -18.88 0.31 -16.79
CA LEU A 2 -17.92 1.15 -17.49
C LEU A 2 -17.41 2.26 -16.60
N GLY A 3 -18.25 2.79 -15.73
CA GLY A 3 -17.83 3.80 -14.79
C GLY A 3 -16.69 3.30 -13.91
N GLY A 4 -16.80 2.06 -13.45
CA GLY A 4 -15.75 1.48 -12.64
C GLY A 4 -14.44 1.35 -13.40
N LEU A 5 -14.50 1.02 -14.66
CA LEU A 5 -13.31 0.92 -15.48
C LEU A 5 -12.65 2.28 -15.68
N LEU A 6 -13.44 3.30 -15.89
CA LEU A 6 -12.91 4.64 -16.05
C LEU A 6 -12.26 5.13 -14.76
N ASP A 7 -12.91 4.86 -13.64
CA ASP A 7 -12.35 5.23 -12.35
C ASP A 7 -11.03 4.56 -12.12
N TRP A 8 -10.94 3.28 -12.46
CA TRP A 8 -9.70 2.54 -12.33
C TRP A 8 -8.58 3.19 -13.14
N LYS A 9 -8.92 3.64 -14.32
CA LYS A 9 -7.94 4.24 -15.20
C LYS A 9 -7.45 5.59 -14.70
N THR A 10 -8.36 6.40 -14.20
CA THR A 10 -8.02 7.74 -13.77
C THR A 10 -7.55 7.80 -12.33
N ARG A 11 -8.01 6.88 -11.50
CA ARG A 11 -7.67 6.87 -10.08
C ARG A 11 -7.52 5.45 -9.57
N PRO A 12 -6.42 4.80 -9.95
CA PRO A 12 -6.17 3.42 -9.50
C PRO A 12 -5.83 3.42 -8.02
N GLU A 13 -6.85 3.48 -7.21
CA GLU A 13 -6.75 3.67 -5.79
C GLU A 13 -7.40 2.52 -5.07
N VAL A 14 -6.73 1.97 -4.06
CA VAL A 14 -7.24 0.86 -3.28
C VAL A 14 -7.30 1.27 -1.82
N GLU A 15 -8.47 1.15 -1.21
CA GLU A 15 -8.63 1.41 0.22
C GLU A 15 -8.81 0.09 0.93
N THR A 16 -8.00 -0.14 1.96
CA THR A 16 -8.02 -1.39 2.68
C THR A 16 -7.43 -1.17 4.07
N GLU A 17 -7.08 -2.26 4.73
CA GLU A 17 -6.58 -2.21 6.10
C GLU A 17 -5.41 -3.15 6.24
N ILE A 18 -4.42 -2.75 7.03
CA ILE A 18 -3.26 -3.61 7.31
C ILE A 18 -3.68 -4.68 8.32
N THR A 19 -3.48 -5.95 7.97
CA THR A 19 -3.79 -7.05 8.86
C THR A 19 -2.56 -7.60 9.55
N ALA A 20 -1.37 -7.42 8.95
CA ALA A 20 -0.13 -7.88 9.55
C ALA A 20 1.04 -7.11 8.96
N ILE A 21 2.09 -6.94 9.75
CA ILE A 21 3.31 -6.29 9.32
C ILE A 21 4.47 -7.17 9.70
N ARG A 22 5.41 -7.34 8.79
CA ARG A 22 6.64 -8.09 9.03
C ARG A 22 7.83 -7.33 8.51
N SER A 23 9.01 -7.70 9.00
CA SER A 23 10.26 -7.20 8.48
C SER A 23 10.70 -8.13 7.36
N GLY A 24 10.83 -7.60 6.15
CA GLY A 24 11.25 -8.37 5.00
C GLY A 24 12.74 -8.22 4.73
N SER A 25 13.15 -8.57 3.51
CA SER A 25 14.55 -8.49 3.13
C SER A 25 15.04 -7.05 3.20
N LYS A 26 16.28 -6.87 3.63
CA LYS A 26 16.93 -5.57 3.75
C LYS A 26 16.15 -4.62 4.66
N GLN A 27 15.45 -5.19 5.66
CA GLN A 27 14.73 -4.42 6.66
C GLN A 27 13.59 -3.58 6.09
N ARG A 28 13.05 -3.96 4.95
CA ARG A 28 11.87 -3.32 4.41
C ARG A 28 10.64 -3.88 5.08
N MET A 29 9.71 -3.01 5.42
CA MET A 29 8.46 -3.47 6.02
C MET A 29 7.60 -4.15 4.95
N VAL A 30 6.97 -5.26 5.34
CA VAL A 30 6.06 -6.00 4.47
C VAL A 30 4.68 -5.93 5.10
N PHE A 31 3.70 -5.54 4.31
CA PHE A 31 2.33 -5.33 4.77
C PHE A 31 1.39 -6.35 4.12
N ARG A 32 0.67 -7.08 4.95
CA ARG A 32 -0.42 -7.91 4.46
C ARG A 32 -1.70 -7.12 4.65
N LEU A 33 -2.50 -7.03 3.61
CA LEU A 33 -3.70 -6.22 3.62
C LEU A 33 -4.96 -7.08 3.64
N ALA A 34 -6.05 -6.48 4.11
CA ALA A 34 -7.32 -7.18 4.23
C ALA A 34 -7.86 -7.66 2.89
N ASN A 35 -7.46 -7.03 1.81
CA ASN A 35 -7.89 -7.43 0.47
C ASN A 35 -7.08 -8.60 -0.09
N GLY A 36 -6.17 -9.17 0.69
CA GLY A 36 -5.38 -10.32 0.27
C GLY A 36 -4.05 -9.97 -0.37
N GLN A 37 -3.79 -8.70 -0.62
CA GLN A 37 -2.54 -8.29 -1.24
C GLN A 37 -1.42 -8.21 -0.22
N ILE A 38 -0.19 -8.37 -0.71
CA ILE A 38 1.01 -8.20 0.11
C ILE A 38 1.89 -7.18 -0.58
N TRP A 39 2.25 -6.15 0.15
CA TRP A 39 3.07 -5.05 -0.34
C TRP A 39 4.32 -4.90 0.50
N MET A 40 5.40 -4.43 -0.09
CA MET A 40 6.66 -4.21 0.60
C MET A 40 7.14 -2.78 0.34
N GLN A 41 7.79 -2.18 1.33
CA GLN A 41 8.39 -0.87 1.12
C GLN A 41 9.43 -0.95 0.01
N SER A 42 9.46 0.09 -0.83
CA SER A 42 10.48 0.19 -1.87
C SER A 42 11.85 0.50 -1.27
N SER A 43 11.88 1.14 -0.13
CA SER A 43 13.10 1.45 0.60
C SER A 43 12.90 1.21 2.08
N PRO A 44 13.92 0.77 2.81
CA PRO A 44 13.78 0.52 4.24
C PRO A 44 13.59 1.82 5.01
N ARG A 45 12.50 1.92 5.74
CA ARG A 45 12.21 3.09 6.59
C ARG A 45 11.38 2.63 7.77
N ALA A 46 11.78 3.08 8.95
CA ALA A 46 11.01 2.78 10.16
C ALA A 46 9.88 3.79 10.26
N LEU A 47 8.67 3.37 9.90
CA LEU A 47 7.49 4.22 9.92
C LEU A 47 6.45 3.63 10.86
N PRO A 48 5.59 4.47 11.45
CA PRO A 48 4.65 4.03 12.48
C PRO A 48 3.37 3.37 11.92
N PHE A 49 3.51 2.55 10.89
CA PHE A 49 2.39 1.73 10.45
C PHE A 49 2.19 0.59 11.43
N LYS A 50 0.96 0.17 11.60
CA LYS A 50 0.66 -0.96 12.47
C LYS A 50 -0.57 -1.70 11.99
N ALA A 51 -0.70 -2.95 12.42
CA ALA A 51 -1.87 -3.74 12.09
C ALA A 51 -3.13 -3.03 12.61
N GLY A 52 -4.15 -3.01 11.77
CA GLY A 52 -5.38 -2.31 12.08
C GLY A 52 -5.47 -0.94 11.43
N ASP A 53 -4.36 -0.42 10.91
CA ASP A 53 -4.38 0.88 10.24
C ASP A 53 -5.13 0.79 8.92
N LYS A 54 -5.99 1.76 8.67
CA LYS A 54 -6.62 1.89 7.37
C LYS A 54 -5.67 2.62 6.45
N VAL A 55 -5.51 2.10 5.25
CA VAL A 55 -4.57 2.65 4.29
C VAL A 55 -5.20 2.77 2.92
N THR A 56 -4.65 3.69 2.15
CA THR A 56 -5.03 3.89 0.75
C THR A 56 -3.76 3.72 -0.08
N ILE A 57 -3.85 2.94 -1.15
CA ILE A 57 -2.73 2.74 -2.07
C ILE A 57 -3.12 3.31 -3.41
N LYS A 58 -2.27 4.17 -3.94
CA LYS A 58 -2.51 4.77 -5.24
C LYS A 58 -1.20 4.89 -6.00
N SER A 59 -1.30 5.02 -7.32
CA SER A 59 -0.11 5.13 -8.14
C SER A 59 0.53 6.50 -7.97
N GLY A 60 1.86 6.52 -7.93
CA GLY A 60 2.61 7.76 -7.85
C GLY A 60 2.78 8.39 -9.21
N ARG A 61 3.24 9.64 -9.22
CA ARG A 61 3.41 10.39 -10.46
C ARG A 61 4.53 9.85 -11.34
N VAL A 62 5.56 9.34 -10.70
CA VAL A 62 6.73 8.85 -11.42
C VAL A 62 6.76 7.34 -11.49
N GLY A 63 5.59 6.73 -11.41
CA GLY A 63 5.48 5.29 -11.40
C GLY A 63 5.52 4.76 -9.97
N GLY A 64 5.28 3.44 -9.82
CA GLY A 64 5.22 2.83 -8.52
C GLY A 64 3.94 3.20 -7.78
N PHE A 65 3.89 2.81 -6.51
CA PHE A 65 2.70 3.00 -5.69
C PHE A 65 3.07 3.62 -4.36
N ILE A 66 2.13 4.33 -3.77
CA ILE A 66 2.30 4.95 -2.47
C ILE A 66 1.17 4.49 -1.57
N MET A 67 1.52 4.03 -0.37
CA MET A 67 0.56 3.65 0.65
C MET A 67 0.52 4.73 1.71
N ARG A 68 -0.68 5.22 2.03
CA ARG A 68 -0.86 6.26 3.03
C ARG A 68 -1.86 5.79 4.07
N SER A 69 -1.51 5.96 5.33
CA SER A 69 -2.43 5.64 6.41
C SER A 69 -3.35 6.82 6.71
N ALA A 70 -4.41 6.56 7.47
CA ALA A 70 -5.35 7.60 7.86
C ALA A 70 -4.68 8.69 8.69
N SER A 71 -3.60 8.36 9.37
CA SER A 71 -2.86 9.34 10.18
C SER A 71 -1.91 10.20 9.36
N GLY A 72 -1.76 9.90 8.06
CA GLY A 72 -0.90 10.68 7.18
C GLY A 72 0.47 10.07 6.92
N THR A 73 0.80 8.96 7.56
CA THR A 73 2.05 8.27 7.29
C THR A 73 2.01 7.69 5.89
N SER A 74 3.05 7.88 5.11
CA SER A 74 3.08 7.38 3.74
C SER A 74 4.43 6.75 3.41
N SER A 75 4.41 5.82 2.46
CA SER A 75 5.62 5.13 2.02
C SER A 75 5.42 4.64 0.60
N ARG A 76 6.48 4.64 -0.17
CA ARG A 76 6.46 3.97 -1.46
C ARG A 76 6.46 2.48 -1.23
N VAL A 77 5.65 1.78 -2.00
CA VAL A 77 5.49 0.33 -1.83
C VAL A 77 5.52 -0.35 -3.19
N THR A 78 5.86 -1.63 -3.16
CA THR A 78 5.89 -2.48 -4.35
C THR A 78 5.00 -3.68 -4.08
N LEU A 79 4.17 -4.03 -5.04
CA LEU A 79 3.29 -5.18 -4.91
C LEU A 79 4.11 -6.47 -4.97
N ILE A 80 3.96 -7.31 -3.95
CA ILE A 80 4.65 -8.60 -3.90
C ILE A 80 3.69 -9.70 -4.33
N GLU A 81 2.47 -9.63 -3.88
CA GLU A 81 1.48 -10.66 -4.20
C GLU A 81 0.11 -10.01 -4.25
N GLY A 82 -0.57 -10.26 -5.29
CA GLY A 82 -1.87 -9.68 -5.49
C GLY A 82 -2.80 -10.59 -6.20
#